data_a70141873398bf6a17dd7f7cd2fd8a17
#
_entry.id   a70141873398bf6a17dd7f7cd2fd8a17
#
_cell.length_a   1.000
_cell.length_b   1.000
_cell.length_c   1.000
_cell.angle_alpha   90.00
_cell.angle_beta   90.00
_cell.angle_gamma   90.00
#
_symmetry.space_group_name_H-M   'P 1'
#
loop_
_entity.id
_entity.type
_entity.pdbx_description
1 polymer ?
#
loop_
_entity_poly.entity_id
_entity_poly.type
_entity_poly.pdbx_seq_one_letter_code
_entity_poly.pdbx_strand_id
1 'polypeptide(L)'
;MTKQVAVIGAGTMGNGIAHTFAQFDYNVRLIDISQEALDRGIATIGKNLDRMVAKEKISEAEKKQTLDNITAHTSLEAGVKGADLVVEAATENLDLKLKIFKELDSLCSEETILASNTSSISITQIAAVTARPEKVIGMHFMNPVPIMKLVEVIKGYSTSDETYKTVASLSEKLNKVPVEVNDYPGFVANRILMPMINEAIETLYNGVAGVQEIDTVMKLGMAHPMGPLQLADFIGLDVCLSILNVMYDGFKNPKYAPCPLLVNMVMADKLGVKSGEGFYDYSESKKAELVAKQFQ
;
A
#
# COMPACT_ATOMS: atom_id res chain seq x y z
N MET A 1 -15.70 20.84 4.13
CA MET A 1 -14.55 20.31 4.87
C MET A 1 -14.78 18.82 5.06
N THR A 2 -13.86 17.98 4.59
CA THR A 2 -13.92 16.52 4.79
C THR A 2 -13.95 16.20 6.27
N LYS A 3 -14.96 15.49 6.73
CA LYS A 3 -15.08 15.02 8.12
C LYS A 3 -15.39 13.53 8.19
N GLN A 4 -16.13 13.02 7.20
CA GLN A 4 -16.53 11.63 7.11
C GLN A 4 -15.72 10.91 6.03
N VAL A 5 -14.94 9.93 6.43
CA VAL A 5 -14.09 9.12 5.55
C VAL A 5 -14.57 7.67 5.59
N ALA A 6 -14.76 7.06 4.44
CA ALA A 6 -14.99 5.64 4.31
C ALA A 6 -13.71 4.95 3.79
N VAL A 7 -13.32 3.85 4.42
CA VAL A 7 -12.15 3.04 4.01
C VAL A 7 -12.63 1.63 3.67
N ILE A 8 -12.43 1.20 2.44
CA ILE A 8 -12.87 -0.12 1.95
C ILE A 8 -11.70 -1.10 1.98
N GLY A 9 -11.91 -2.22 2.64
CA GLY A 9 -10.88 -3.23 2.93
C GLY A 9 -10.29 -3.05 4.33
N ALA A 10 -10.42 -4.07 5.19
CA ALA A 10 -9.88 -4.07 6.55
C ALA A 10 -8.51 -4.78 6.67
N GLY A 11 -7.87 -5.07 5.53
CA GLY A 11 -6.53 -5.65 5.46
C GLY A 11 -5.44 -4.71 5.97
N THR A 12 -4.18 -5.07 5.74
CA THR A 12 -3.00 -4.34 6.25
C THR A 12 -3.03 -2.84 5.91
N MET A 13 -3.33 -2.50 4.66
CA MET A 13 -3.37 -1.09 4.25
C MET A 13 -4.60 -0.37 4.78
N GLY A 14 -5.79 -0.97 4.63
CA GLY A 14 -7.03 -0.32 5.03
C GLY A 14 -7.13 -0.06 6.53
N ASN A 15 -6.72 -1.00 7.39
CA ASN A 15 -6.67 -0.73 8.82
C ASN A 15 -5.68 0.39 9.17
N GLY A 16 -4.52 0.45 8.49
CA GLY A 16 -3.53 1.52 8.69
C GLY A 16 -4.04 2.89 8.22
N ILE A 17 -4.78 2.94 7.11
CA ILE A 17 -5.42 4.15 6.59
C ILE A 17 -6.51 4.61 7.56
N ALA A 18 -7.40 3.70 7.98
CA ALA A 18 -8.46 3.99 8.96
C ALA A 18 -7.88 4.51 10.28
N HIS A 19 -6.85 3.84 10.82
CA HIS A 19 -6.11 4.29 11.99
C HIS A 19 -5.61 5.74 11.82
N THR A 20 -4.94 6.01 10.69
CA THR A 20 -4.34 7.34 10.45
C THR A 20 -5.42 8.42 10.41
N PHE A 21 -6.50 8.24 9.66
CA PHE A 21 -7.58 9.21 9.62
C PHE A 21 -8.24 9.41 10.99
N ALA A 22 -8.55 8.33 11.70
CA ALA A 22 -9.19 8.39 13.01
C ALA A 22 -8.33 9.10 14.07
N GLN A 23 -7.01 8.92 14.03
CA GLN A 23 -6.06 9.58 14.92
C GLN A 23 -6.01 11.11 14.71
N PHE A 24 -6.39 11.58 13.53
CA PHE A 24 -6.48 13.01 13.19
C PHE A 24 -7.92 13.52 13.19
N ASP A 25 -8.78 12.95 14.05
CA ASP A 25 -10.15 13.39 14.35
C ASP A 25 -11.13 13.35 13.18
N TYR A 26 -10.90 12.44 12.21
CA TYR A 26 -11.90 12.11 11.19
C TYR A 26 -12.81 10.99 11.67
N ASN A 27 -14.11 11.10 11.37
CA ASN A 27 -15.02 9.98 11.53
C ASN A 27 -14.78 8.96 10.43
N VAL A 28 -14.36 7.76 10.79
CA VAL A 28 -13.96 6.73 9.85
C VAL A 28 -14.95 5.57 9.86
N ARG A 29 -15.41 5.20 8.68
CA ARG A 29 -16.15 3.94 8.48
C ARG A 29 -15.25 2.94 7.79
N LEU A 30 -14.84 1.92 8.54
CA LEU A 30 -14.07 0.80 8.01
C LEU A 30 -15.03 -0.25 7.45
N ILE A 31 -14.89 -0.56 6.16
CA ILE A 31 -15.82 -1.41 5.41
C ILE A 31 -15.07 -2.65 4.93
N ASP A 32 -15.63 -3.83 5.19
CA ASP A 32 -15.17 -5.09 4.61
C ASP A 32 -16.33 -6.07 4.55
N ILE A 33 -16.36 -6.94 3.56
CA ILE A 33 -17.39 -7.99 3.43
C ILE A 33 -17.33 -9.03 4.55
N SER A 34 -16.19 -9.15 5.23
CA SER A 34 -15.92 -10.09 6.33
C SER A 34 -15.92 -9.37 7.68
N GLN A 35 -16.84 -9.73 8.56
CA GLN A 35 -16.84 -9.25 9.95
C GLN A 35 -15.52 -9.63 10.66
N GLU A 36 -15.02 -10.83 10.40
CA GLU A 36 -13.74 -11.29 10.97
C GLU A 36 -12.55 -10.43 10.53
N ALA A 37 -12.55 -9.95 9.25
CA ALA A 37 -11.52 -9.03 8.77
C ALA A 37 -11.62 -7.67 9.47
N LEU A 38 -12.82 -7.15 9.69
CA LEU A 38 -13.07 -5.93 10.45
C LEU A 38 -12.57 -6.03 11.88
N ASP A 39 -12.92 -7.12 12.57
CA ASP A 39 -12.52 -7.37 13.97
C ASP A 39 -10.99 -7.46 14.09
N ARG A 40 -10.33 -8.17 13.18
CA ARG A 40 -8.86 -8.25 13.11
C ARG A 40 -8.22 -6.88 12.81
N GLY A 41 -8.82 -6.12 11.90
CA GLY A 41 -8.36 -4.77 11.53
C GLY A 41 -8.40 -3.83 12.75
N ILE A 42 -9.53 -3.77 13.43
CA ILE A 42 -9.71 -2.94 14.64
C ILE A 42 -8.78 -3.40 15.77
N ALA A 43 -8.66 -4.71 15.99
CA ALA A 43 -7.73 -5.24 16.98
C ALA A 43 -6.26 -4.87 16.66
N THR A 44 -5.89 -4.83 15.38
CA THR A 44 -4.56 -4.40 14.94
C THR A 44 -4.34 -2.92 15.22
N ILE A 45 -5.34 -2.08 14.94
CA ILE A 45 -5.31 -0.65 15.29
C ILE A 45 -5.12 -0.48 16.80
N GLY A 46 -5.90 -1.18 17.62
CA GLY A 46 -5.79 -1.15 19.08
C GLY A 46 -4.38 -1.48 19.56
N LYS A 47 -3.80 -2.59 19.07
CA LYS A 47 -2.42 -2.99 19.39
C LYS A 47 -1.36 -1.97 18.99
N ASN A 48 -1.57 -1.28 17.86
CA ASN A 48 -0.65 -0.24 17.42
C ASN A 48 -0.74 0.99 18.32
N LEU A 49 -1.94 1.39 18.72
CA LEU A 49 -2.19 2.47 19.66
C LEU A 49 -1.61 2.13 21.06
N ASP A 50 -1.75 0.88 21.53
CA ASP A 50 -1.12 0.42 22.79
C ASP A 50 0.41 0.63 22.76
N ARG A 51 1.05 0.30 21.64
CA ARG A 51 2.49 0.53 21.47
C ARG A 51 2.85 2.02 21.44
N MET A 52 1.96 2.86 20.95
CA MET A 52 2.18 4.32 20.93
C MET A 52 2.02 4.90 22.32
N VAL A 53 1.05 4.45 23.11
CA VAL A 53 0.90 4.82 24.52
C VAL A 53 2.11 4.35 25.35
N ALA A 54 2.51 3.09 25.19
CA ALA A 54 3.69 2.55 25.89
C ALA A 54 5.01 3.28 25.56
N LYS A 55 5.05 4.00 24.43
CA LYS A 55 6.18 4.86 24.02
C LYS A 55 5.93 6.35 24.29
N GLU A 56 4.91 6.66 25.07
CA GLU A 56 4.52 8.03 25.44
C GLU A 56 4.32 8.97 24.22
N LYS A 57 3.93 8.42 23.06
CA LYS A 57 3.65 9.20 21.84
C LYS A 57 2.23 9.75 21.81
N ILE A 58 1.32 9.07 22.49
CA ILE A 58 -0.08 9.46 22.67
C ILE A 58 -0.51 9.08 24.10
N SER A 59 -1.56 9.74 24.59
CA SER A 59 -2.22 9.43 25.86
C SER A 59 -3.25 8.30 25.70
N GLU A 60 -3.69 7.71 26.82
CA GLU A 60 -4.84 6.78 26.81
C GLU A 60 -6.14 7.44 26.34
N ALA A 61 -6.30 8.74 26.61
CA ALA A 61 -7.46 9.50 26.14
C ALA A 61 -7.47 9.63 24.60
N GLU A 62 -6.33 9.95 23.99
CA GLU A 62 -6.19 10.01 22.52
C GLU A 62 -6.36 8.65 21.86
N LYS A 63 -5.85 7.56 22.49
CA LYS A 63 -6.11 6.19 22.04
C LYS A 63 -7.61 5.91 22.02
N LYS A 64 -8.30 6.19 23.13
CA LYS A 64 -9.75 5.98 23.23
C LYS A 64 -10.51 6.77 22.18
N GLN A 65 -10.21 8.06 22.02
CA GLN A 65 -10.84 8.91 21.01
C GLN A 65 -10.60 8.37 19.60
N THR A 66 -9.39 7.93 19.27
CA THR A 66 -9.07 7.34 17.97
C THR A 66 -9.94 6.12 17.68
N LEU A 67 -10.13 5.23 18.66
CA LEU A 67 -10.98 4.05 18.49
C LEU A 67 -12.47 4.42 18.40
N ASP A 68 -12.93 5.39 19.17
CA ASP A 68 -14.31 5.88 19.15
C ASP A 68 -14.67 6.56 17.80
N ASN A 69 -13.66 7.05 17.08
CA ASN A 69 -13.80 7.63 15.73
C ASN A 69 -13.98 6.57 14.62
N ILE A 70 -13.86 5.27 14.92
CA ILE A 70 -13.95 4.19 13.91
C ILE A 70 -15.24 3.39 14.11
N THR A 71 -16.02 3.24 13.05
CA THR A 71 -17.16 2.33 12.99
C THR A 71 -16.96 1.27 11.91
N ALA A 72 -17.33 0.03 12.19
CA ALA A 72 -17.23 -1.09 11.27
C ALA A 72 -18.54 -1.34 10.52
N HIS A 73 -18.44 -1.64 9.22
CA HIS A 73 -19.59 -1.91 8.37
C HIS A 73 -19.30 -3.09 7.44
N THR A 74 -20.20 -4.06 7.38
CA THR A 74 -20.14 -5.16 6.40
C THR A 74 -20.88 -4.85 5.09
N SER A 75 -21.67 -3.78 5.07
CA SER A 75 -22.39 -3.29 3.89
C SER A 75 -21.66 -2.09 3.28
N LEU A 76 -21.36 -2.14 1.99
CA LEU A 76 -20.79 -1.02 1.26
C LEU A 76 -21.71 0.19 1.31
N GLU A 77 -23.00 0.01 0.99
CA GLU A 77 -23.99 1.07 0.97
C GLU A 77 -24.10 1.80 2.32
N ALA A 78 -24.21 1.06 3.42
CA ALA A 78 -24.31 1.66 4.75
C ALA A 78 -23.01 2.38 5.14
N GLY A 79 -21.85 1.83 4.75
CA GLY A 79 -20.54 2.37 5.10
C GLY A 79 -20.19 3.65 4.33
N VAL A 80 -20.60 3.80 3.07
CA VAL A 80 -20.26 4.99 2.26
C VAL A 80 -21.28 6.13 2.35
N LYS A 81 -22.42 5.90 2.99
CA LYS A 81 -23.50 6.89 3.07
C LYS A 81 -23.02 8.20 3.69
N GLY A 82 -23.03 9.30 2.91
CA GLY A 82 -22.63 10.63 3.38
C GLY A 82 -21.12 10.76 3.62
N ALA A 83 -20.31 9.90 3.02
CA ALA A 83 -18.85 10.05 3.02
C ALA A 83 -18.45 11.24 2.13
N ASP A 84 -17.53 12.06 2.63
CA ASP A 84 -16.89 13.13 1.84
C ASP A 84 -15.74 12.57 0.98
N LEU A 85 -15.07 11.54 1.49
CA LEU A 85 -13.98 10.83 0.85
C LEU A 85 -14.15 9.32 1.05
N VAL A 86 -13.97 8.56 0.00
CA VAL A 86 -13.82 7.10 0.05
C VAL A 86 -12.41 6.74 -0.35
N VAL A 87 -11.72 5.92 0.47
CA VAL A 87 -10.40 5.36 0.14
C VAL A 87 -10.54 3.85 -0.01
N GLU A 88 -10.42 3.36 -1.22
CA GLU A 88 -10.45 1.94 -1.53
C GLU A 88 -9.07 1.32 -1.32
N ALA A 89 -9.00 0.28 -0.48
CA ALA A 89 -7.80 -0.49 -0.15
C ALA A 89 -8.08 -2.01 -0.12
N ALA A 90 -8.96 -2.48 -1.01
CA ALA A 90 -9.27 -3.90 -1.22
C ALA A 90 -8.12 -4.61 -1.97
N THR A 91 -8.31 -5.90 -2.24
CA THR A 91 -7.35 -6.73 -2.97
C THR A 91 -6.95 -6.10 -4.32
N GLU A 92 -5.65 -6.21 -4.66
CA GLU A 92 -5.09 -5.65 -5.90
C GLU A 92 -5.52 -6.52 -7.10
N ASN A 93 -6.77 -6.31 -7.51
CA ASN A 93 -7.41 -6.97 -8.64
C ASN A 93 -8.24 -5.94 -9.42
N LEU A 94 -7.94 -5.82 -10.71
CA LEU A 94 -8.56 -4.82 -11.58
C LEU A 94 -10.08 -4.94 -11.62
N ASP A 95 -10.60 -6.13 -11.93
CA ASP A 95 -12.04 -6.34 -12.11
C ASP A 95 -12.82 -6.03 -10.83
N LEU A 96 -12.25 -6.43 -9.68
CA LEU A 96 -12.82 -6.11 -8.36
C LEU A 96 -12.87 -4.60 -8.13
N LYS A 97 -11.77 -3.88 -8.41
CA LYS A 97 -11.73 -2.42 -8.23
C LYS A 97 -12.69 -1.70 -9.16
N LEU A 98 -12.77 -2.09 -10.43
CA LEU A 98 -13.73 -1.52 -11.37
C LEU A 98 -15.18 -1.74 -10.90
N LYS A 99 -15.50 -2.93 -10.37
CA LYS A 99 -16.80 -3.22 -9.80
C LYS A 99 -17.09 -2.33 -8.59
N ILE A 100 -16.16 -2.22 -7.64
CA ILE A 100 -16.30 -1.36 -6.45
C ILE A 100 -16.55 0.10 -6.88
N PHE A 101 -15.73 0.65 -7.78
CA PHE A 101 -15.87 2.06 -8.20
C PHE A 101 -17.18 2.32 -8.94
N LYS A 102 -17.68 1.38 -9.73
CA LYS A 102 -19.00 1.47 -10.36
C LYS A 102 -20.13 1.48 -9.32
N GLU A 103 -20.03 0.68 -8.26
CA GLU A 103 -20.98 0.71 -7.14
C GLU A 103 -20.88 2.03 -6.36
N LEU A 104 -19.67 2.49 -6.05
CA LEU A 104 -19.44 3.77 -5.36
C LEU A 104 -20.03 4.96 -6.12
N ASP A 105 -19.92 4.96 -7.43
CA ASP A 105 -20.47 6.01 -8.27
C ASP A 105 -22.00 6.15 -8.12
N SER A 106 -22.71 5.05 -7.87
CA SER A 106 -24.15 5.05 -7.66
C SER A 106 -24.56 5.31 -6.22
N LEU A 107 -23.72 4.97 -5.23
CA LEU A 107 -24.04 5.03 -3.80
C LEU A 107 -23.62 6.35 -3.14
N CYS A 108 -22.59 6.98 -3.64
CA CYS A 108 -22.03 8.22 -3.09
C CYS A 108 -22.65 9.47 -3.71
N SER A 109 -22.65 10.57 -2.95
CA SER A 109 -23.02 11.87 -3.49
C SER A 109 -22.05 12.30 -4.60
N GLU A 110 -22.50 13.11 -5.57
CA GLU A 110 -21.68 13.62 -6.67
C GLU A 110 -20.44 14.40 -6.21
N GLU A 111 -20.48 14.95 -4.99
CA GLU A 111 -19.38 15.69 -4.39
C GLU A 111 -18.32 14.79 -3.73
N THR A 112 -18.61 13.51 -3.51
CA THR A 112 -17.69 12.58 -2.86
C THR A 112 -16.46 12.32 -3.74
N ILE A 113 -15.26 12.49 -3.17
CA ILE A 113 -14.01 12.11 -3.82
C ILE A 113 -13.82 10.59 -3.65
N LEU A 114 -13.51 9.91 -4.74
CA LEU A 114 -13.25 8.48 -4.78
C LEU A 114 -11.75 8.22 -4.97
N ALA A 115 -11.07 7.75 -3.94
CA ALA A 115 -9.65 7.47 -3.97
C ALA A 115 -9.37 5.96 -3.98
N SER A 116 -8.30 5.54 -4.66
CA SER A 116 -7.78 4.17 -4.57
C SER A 116 -6.37 4.17 -3.99
N ASN A 117 -6.10 3.23 -3.08
CA ASN A 117 -4.76 2.96 -2.56
C ASN A 117 -4.01 1.91 -3.40
N THR A 118 -4.42 1.69 -4.64
CA THR A 118 -3.71 0.78 -5.55
C THR A 118 -2.23 1.16 -5.67
N SER A 119 -1.39 0.15 -5.83
CA SER A 119 0.05 0.33 -6.05
C SER A 119 0.45 0.25 -7.52
N SER A 120 -0.47 -0.19 -8.40
CA SER A 120 -0.10 -0.55 -9.78
C SER A 120 -1.21 -0.36 -10.82
N ILE A 121 -2.49 -0.36 -10.40
CA ILE A 121 -3.63 -0.25 -11.32
C ILE A 121 -3.85 1.21 -11.72
N SER A 122 -4.07 1.45 -13.00
CA SER A 122 -4.29 2.80 -13.55
C SER A 122 -5.51 3.48 -12.94
N ILE A 123 -5.30 4.66 -12.38
CA ILE A 123 -6.36 5.53 -11.86
C ILE A 123 -7.28 5.99 -12.98
N THR A 124 -6.73 6.24 -14.18
CA THR A 124 -7.50 6.57 -15.38
C THR A 124 -8.48 5.46 -15.73
N GLN A 125 -8.04 4.20 -15.67
CA GLN A 125 -8.89 3.05 -15.95
C GLN A 125 -9.99 2.88 -14.88
N ILE A 126 -9.67 3.10 -13.61
CA ILE A 126 -10.64 3.10 -12.52
C ILE A 126 -11.67 4.24 -12.72
N ALA A 127 -11.21 5.42 -13.05
CA ALA A 127 -12.08 6.58 -13.27
C ALA A 127 -13.06 6.39 -14.45
N ALA A 128 -12.65 5.66 -15.48
CA ALA A 128 -13.44 5.45 -16.68
C ALA A 128 -14.75 4.69 -16.47
N VAL A 129 -14.94 4.00 -15.34
CA VAL A 129 -16.19 3.30 -15.01
C VAL A 129 -17.13 4.13 -14.14
N THR A 130 -16.80 5.40 -13.85
CA THR A 130 -17.59 6.34 -13.06
C THR A 130 -18.13 7.48 -13.93
N ALA A 131 -19.21 8.13 -13.50
CA ALA A 131 -19.74 9.34 -14.13
C ALA A 131 -19.03 10.63 -13.65
N ARG A 132 -18.07 10.51 -12.72
CA ARG A 132 -17.30 11.62 -12.11
C ARG A 132 -15.78 11.39 -12.18
N PRO A 133 -15.20 11.15 -13.37
CA PRO A 133 -13.77 10.81 -13.47
C PRO A 133 -12.84 11.92 -12.96
N GLU A 134 -13.30 13.17 -12.88
CA GLU A 134 -12.56 14.30 -12.32
C GLU A 134 -12.44 14.26 -10.78
N LYS A 135 -13.28 13.44 -10.10
CA LYS A 135 -13.25 13.21 -8.64
C LYS A 135 -12.61 11.88 -8.25
N VAL A 136 -12.06 11.15 -9.22
CA VAL A 136 -11.30 9.92 -8.97
C VAL A 136 -9.81 10.22 -8.92
N ILE A 137 -9.12 9.69 -7.88
CA ILE A 137 -7.72 9.98 -7.61
C ILE A 137 -7.02 8.78 -6.95
N GLY A 138 -5.71 8.67 -7.10
CA GLY A 138 -4.91 7.73 -6.32
C GLY A 138 -4.43 8.36 -5.01
N MET A 139 -4.54 7.62 -3.90
CA MET A 139 -3.91 7.93 -2.61
C MET A 139 -3.07 6.73 -2.19
N HIS A 140 -1.88 6.62 -2.73
CA HIS A 140 -0.98 5.50 -2.48
C HIS A 140 -0.18 5.74 -1.20
N PHE A 141 -0.65 5.17 -0.11
CA PHE A 141 0.02 5.18 1.19
C PHE A 141 1.13 4.12 1.25
N MET A 142 2.16 4.38 2.04
CA MET A 142 3.25 3.45 2.28
C MET A 142 3.06 2.65 3.57
N ASN A 143 3.40 1.37 3.55
CA ASN A 143 3.32 0.49 4.72
C ASN A 143 4.56 0.62 5.62
N PRO A 144 4.42 0.77 6.95
CA PRO A 144 3.21 0.89 7.78
C PRO A 144 2.60 2.31 7.73
N VAL A 145 1.31 2.41 7.38
CA VAL A 145 0.64 3.70 7.11
C VAL A 145 0.76 4.71 8.25
N PRO A 146 0.59 4.38 9.54
CA PRO A 146 0.71 5.36 10.61
C PRO A 146 2.13 5.94 10.76
N ILE A 147 3.16 5.23 10.27
CA ILE A 147 4.58 5.59 10.43
C ILE A 147 5.13 6.32 9.21
N MET A 148 4.86 5.79 8.02
CA MET A 148 5.41 6.32 6.78
C MET A 148 4.77 7.66 6.42
N LYS A 149 5.60 8.63 6.10
CA LYS A 149 5.14 10.00 5.84
C LYS A 149 4.65 10.23 4.41
N LEU A 150 5.14 9.47 3.45
CA LEU A 150 4.82 9.66 2.04
C LEU A 150 3.40 9.22 1.71
N VAL A 151 2.71 10.03 0.92
CA VAL A 151 1.53 9.65 0.13
C VAL A 151 1.79 10.10 -1.31
N GLU A 152 1.90 9.15 -2.25
CA GLU A 152 1.82 9.50 -3.65
C GLU A 152 0.36 9.83 -3.96
N VAL A 153 0.11 11.03 -4.49
CA VAL A 153 -1.20 11.49 -4.92
C VAL A 153 -1.24 11.42 -6.43
N ILE A 154 -1.91 10.38 -6.96
CA ILE A 154 -1.84 10.03 -8.38
C ILE A 154 -3.01 10.67 -9.13
N LYS A 155 -2.70 11.57 -10.06
CA LYS A 155 -3.68 12.15 -10.98
C LYS A 155 -3.89 11.23 -12.17
N GLY A 156 -5.10 10.68 -12.30
CA GLY A 156 -5.57 10.07 -13.54
C GLY A 156 -5.76 11.12 -14.64
N TYR A 157 -5.98 10.68 -15.86
CA TYR A 157 -6.09 11.58 -17.02
C TYR A 157 -7.14 12.68 -16.83
N SER A 158 -8.26 12.37 -16.17
CA SER A 158 -9.37 13.31 -15.97
C SER A 158 -9.42 13.92 -14.56
N THR A 159 -8.55 13.51 -13.64
CA THR A 159 -8.57 14.03 -12.27
C THR A 159 -8.39 15.55 -12.25
N SER A 160 -9.31 16.26 -11.61
CA SER A 160 -9.28 17.73 -11.56
C SER A 160 -8.20 18.24 -10.60
N ASP A 161 -7.70 19.45 -10.86
CA ASP A 161 -6.76 20.13 -9.95
C ASP A 161 -7.40 20.44 -8.59
N GLU A 162 -8.71 20.63 -8.55
CA GLU A 162 -9.46 20.84 -7.29
C GLU A 162 -9.44 19.56 -6.44
N THR A 163 -9.71 18.40 -7.03
CA THR A 163 -9.63 17.10 -6.38
C THR A 163 -8.22 16.84 -5.85
N TYR A 164 -7.20 17.08 -6.68
CA TYR A 164 -5.80 16.96 -6.25
C TYR A 164 -5.49 17.87 -5.05
N LYS A 165 -5.79 19.16 -5.14
CA LYS A 165 -5.52 20.13 -4.06
C LYS A 165 -6.23 19.75 -2.77
N THR A 166 -7.46 19.25 -2.87
CA THR A 166 -8.23 18.80 -1.70
C THR A 166 -7.55 17.62 -1.02
N VAL A 167 -7.14 16.61 -1.81
CA VAL A 167 -6.49 15.40 -1.29
C VAL A 167 -5.08 15.68 -0.79
N ALA A 168 -4.33 16.54 -1.46
CA ALA A 168 -3.00 16.97 -1.00
C ALA A 168 -3.09 17.69 0.36
N SER A 169 -3.98 18.69 0.47
CA SER A 169 -4.21 19.40 1.75
C SER A 169 -4.69 18.47 2.86
N LEU A 170 -5.52 17.47 2.52
CA LEU A 170 -5.96 16.46 3.46
C LEU A 170 -4.79 15.60 3.94
N SER A 171 -3.91 15.18 3.04
CA SER A 171 -2.72 14.39 3.38
C SER A 171 -1.78 15.17 4.31
N GLU A 172 -1.59 16.46 4.07
CA GLU A 172 -0.81 17.33 4.98
C GLU A 172 -1.42 17.40 6.39
N LYS A 173 -2.75 17.47 6.49
CA LYS A 173 -3.47 17.45 7.79
C LYS A 173 -3.29 16.13 8.54
N LEU A 174 -3.04 15.03 7.82
CA LEU A 174 -2.68 13.73 8.40
C LEU A 174 -1.18 13.63 8.76
N ASN A 175 -0.46 14.73 8.77
CA ASN A 175 0.99 14.77 8.97
C ASN A 175 1.76 13.91 7.96
N LYS A 176 1.24 13.84 6.73
CA LYS A 176 1.86 13.18 5.59
C LYS A 176 2.45 14.22 4.64
N VAL A 177 3.34 13.77 3.79
CA VAL A 177 3.93 14.56 2.69
C VAL A 177 3.29 14.06 1.39
N PRO A 178 2.33 14.80 0.80
CA PRO A 178 1.77 14.47 -0.49
C PRO A 178 2.78 14.78 -1.60
N VAL A 179 2.93 13.84 -2.52
CA VAL A 179 3.74 14.03 -3.74
C VAL A 179 2.84 13.82 -4.94
N GLU A 180 2.75 14.82 -5.82
CA GLU A 180 2.00 14.72 -7.07
C GLU A 180 2.68 13.75 -8.02
N VAL A 181 1.91 12.81 -8.54
CA VAL A 181 2.36 11.78 -9.47
C VAL A 181 1.35 11.64 -10.59
N ASN A 182 1.82 11.49 -11.82
CA ASN A 182 0.95 11.14 -12.95
C ASN A 182 0.70 9.63 -13.00
N ASP A 183 -0.45 9.26 -13.55
CA ASP A 183 -0.90 7.88 -13.68
C ASP A 183 -0.10 7.11 -14.75
N TYR A 184 0.99 6.49 -14.31
CA TYR A 184 1.80 5.58 -15.11
C TYR A 184 2.05 4.27 -14.34
N PRO A 185 2.25 3.13 -15.03
CA PRO A 185 2.49 1.85 -14.37
C PRO A 185 3.61 1.92 -13.32
N GLY A 186 3.30 1.52 -12.07
CA GLY A 186 4.22 1.55 -10.94
C GLY A 186 4.45 2.93 -10.31
N PHE A 187 3.77 3.98 -10.80
CA PHE A 187 3.87 5.37 -10.32
C PHE A 187 5.34 5.82 -10.24
N VAL A 188 5.80 6.45 -9.16
CA VAL A 188 7.23 6.77 -8.99
C VAL A 188 7.92 5.72 -8.12
N ALA A 189 7.32 5.35 -6.98
CA ALA A 189 7.96 4.46 -6.02
C ALA A 189 8.33 3.11 -6.65
N ASN A 190 7.36 2.39 -7.20
CA ASN A 190 7.61 1.07 -7.78
C ASN A 190 8.39 1.13 -9.09
N ARG A 191 8.22 2.20 -9.87
CA ARG A 191 8.95 2.39 -11.13
C ARG A 191 10.47 2.49 -10.94
N ILE A 192 10.90 2.95 -9.77
CA ILE A 192 12.32 3.03 -9.41
C ILE A 192 12.75 1.82 -8.59
N LEU A 193 11.95 1.47 -7.58
CA LEU A 193 12.28 0.41 -6.63
C LEU A 193 12.33 -0.98 -7.27
N MET A 194 11.33 -1.34 -8.07
CA MET A 194 11.26 -2.70 -8.62
C MET A 194 12.40 -3.03 -9.60
N PRO A 195 12.79 -2.14 -10.54
CA PRO A 195 14.00 -2.38 -11.33
C PRO A 195 15.28 -2.48 -10.49
N MET A 196 15.41 -1.71 -9.41
CA MET A 196 16.56 -1.81 -8.51
C MET A 196 16.60 -3.17 -7.79
N ILE A 197 15.46 -3.65 -7.30
CA ILE A 197 15.35 -4.98 -6.70
C ILE A 197 15.62 -6.07 -7.74
N ASN A 198 15.03 -5.96 -8.93
CA ASN A 198 15.22 -6.93 -9.99
C ASN A 198 16.68 -7.00 -10.45
N GLU A 199 17.38 -5.85 -10.56
CA GLU A 199 18.81 -5.80 -10.89
C GLU A 199 19.68 -6.45 -9.81
N ALA A 200 19.32 -6.28 -8.52
CA ALA A 200 20.00 -6.97 -7.43
C ALA A 200 19.83 -8.50 -7.53
N ILE A 201 18.64 -8.96 -7.91
CA ILE A 201 18.35 -10.38 -8.15
C ILE A 201 19.11 -10.90 -9.38
N GLU A 202 19.18 -10.11 -10.46
CA GLU A 202 19.99 -10.42 -11.66
C GLU A 202 21.48 -10.51 -11.32
N THR A 203 21.98 -9.62 -10.47
CA THR A 203 23.37 -9.60 -9.99
C THR A 203 23.71 -10.90 -9.24
N LEU A 204 22.78 -11.38 -8.40
CA LEU A 204 22.90 -12.68 -7.73
C LEU A 204 22.81 -13.83 -8.73
N TYR A 205 21.83 -13.81 -9.63
CA TYR A 205 21.59 -14.86 -10.62
C TYR A 205 22.78 -15.04 -11.58
N ASN A 206 23.44 -13.96 -11.95
CA ASN A 206 24.63 -13.98 -12.80
C ASN A 206 25.93 -14.30 -12.03
N GLY A 207 25.86 -14.55 -10.73
CA GLY A 207 27.02 -14.94 -9.93
C GLY A 207 28.04 -13.82 -9.70
N VAL A 208 27.63 -12.55 -9.79
CA VAL A 208 28.53 -11.40 -9.56
C VAL A 208 28.91 -11.31 -8.09
N ALA A 209 27.98 -11.54 -7.18
CA ALA A 209 28.19 -11.55 -5.74
C ALA A 209 27.10 -12.36 -5.03
N GLY A 210 27.34 -12.75 -3.78
CA GLY A 210 26.35 -13.42 -2.95
C GLY A 210 25.31 -12.46 -2.37
N VAL A 211 24.31 -13.03 -1.69
CA VAL A 211 23.17 -12.29 -1.10
C VAL A 211 23.66 -11.23 -0.11
N GLN A 212 24.50 -11.64 0.82
CA GLN A 212 24.99 -10.75 1.87
C GLN A 212 25.89 -9.62 1.32
N GLU A 213 26.69 -9.92 0.31
CA GLU A 213 27.60 -8.97 -0.33
C GLU A 213 26.81 -7.89 -1.06
N ILE A 214 25.80 -8.28 -1.86
CA ILE A 214 24.93 -7.34 -2.59
C ILE A 214 24.25 -6.39 -1.59
N ASP A 215 23.62 -6.92 -0.56
CA ASP A 215 22.93 -6.11 0.46
C ASP A 215 23.90 -5.22 1.24
N THR A 216 25.10 -5.71 1.53
CA THR A 216 26.12 -4.92 2.24
C THR A 216 26.62 -3.76 1.41
N VAL A 217 26.90 -3.97 0.12
CA VAL A 217 27.31 -2.89 -0.81
C VAL A 217 26.25 -1.80 -0.85
N MET A 218 25.00 -2.16 -0.98
CA MET A 218 23.90 -1.18 -1.05
C MET A 218 23.67 -0.44 0.27
N LYS A 219 23.79 -1.13 1.42
CA LYS A 219 23.68 -0.49 2.73
C LYS A 219 24.84 0.45 3.03
N LEU A 220 26.06 -0.01 2.86
CA LEU A 220 27.25 0.74 3.30
C LEU A 220 27.81 1.66 2.22
N GLY A 221 27.71 1.27 0.95
CA GLY A 221 28.19 2.07 -0.17
C GLY A 221 27.20 3.10 -0.69
N MET A 222 25.89 2.75 -0.68
CA MET A 222 24.82 3.61 -1.24
C MET A 222 23.91 4.19 -0.14
N ALA A 223 24.24 4.00 1.13
CA ALA A 223 23.49 4.51 2.30
C ALA A 223 22.02 4.07 2.35
N HIS A 224 21.71 2.88 1.81
CA HIS A 224 20.37 2.33 1.94
C HIS A 224 20.13 1.82 3.37
N PRO A 225 18.96 2.07 3.97
CA PRO A 225 18.65 1.59 5.32
C PRO A 225 18.52 0.07 5.37
N MET A 226 18.20 -0.56 4.22
CA MET A 226 18.02 -1.99 4.03
C MET A 226 18.58 -2.38 2.66
N GLY A 227 19.22 -3.54 2.56
CA GLY A 227 19.67 -4.05 1.26
C GLY A 227 18.50 -4.44 0.37
N PRO A 228 18.67 -4.45 -0.96
CA PRO A 228 17.57 -4.69 -1.90
C PRO A 228 16.99 -6.11 -1.82
N LEU A 229 17.81 -7.13 -1.54
CA LEU A 229 17.35 -8.52 -1.41
C LEU A 229 16.59 -8.73 -0.10
N GLN A 230 17.07 -8.16 1.01
CA GLN A 230 16.35 -8.11 2.28
C GLN A 230 15.02 -7.34 2.13
N LEU A 231 15.01 -6.23 1.40
CA LEU A 231 13.79 -5.45 1.16
C LEU A 231 12.78 -6.23 0.32
N ALA A 232 13.24 -6.97 -0.69
CA ALA A 232 12.40 -7.84 -1.49
C ALA A 232 11.71 -8.92 -0.63
N ASP A 233 12.45 -9.58 0.25
CA ASP A 233 11.90 -10.55 1.22
C ASP A 233 10.88 -9.92 2.17
N PHE A 234 11.12 -8.67 2.58
CA PHE A 234 10.21 -7.94 3.47
C PHE A 234 8.91 -7.52 2.77
N ILE A 235 8.98 -7.10 1.50
CA ILE A 235 7.82 -6.78 0.66
C ILE A 235 7.03 -8.07 0.35
N GLY A 236 7.73 -9.14 0.07
CA GLY A 236 7.24 -10.41 -0.43
C GLY A 236 7.57 -10.56 -1.92
N LEU A 237 8.24 -11.66 -2.27
CA LEU A 237 8.73 -11.90 -3.63
C LEU A 237 7.60 -12.04 -4.66
N ASP A 238 6.46 -12.59 -4.26
CA ASP A 238 5.25 -12.65 -5.09
C ASP A 238 4.68 -11.26 -5.38
N VAL A 239 4.74 -10.34 -4.42
CA VAL A 239 4.34 -8.94 -4.61
C VAL A 239 5.30 -8.24 -5.57
N CYS A 240 6.62 -8.43 -5.39
CA CYS A 240 7.62 -7.88 -6.30
C CYS A 240 7.42 -8.40 -7.74
N LEU A 241 7.19 -9.71 -7.90
CA LEU A 241 6.91 -10.33 -9.21
C LEU A 241 5.64 -9.76 -9.84
N SER A 242 4.57 -9.63 -9.06
CA SER A 242 3.30 -9.07 -9.55
C SER A 242 3.47 -7.64 -10.06
N ILE A 243 4.17 -6.78 -9.31
CA ILE A 243 4.40 -5.37 -9.70
C ILE A 243 5.28 -5.30 -10.97
N LEU A 244 6.35 -6.12 -11.07
CA LEU A 244 7.18 -6.20 -12.28
C LEU A 244 6.36 -6.60 -13.49
N ASN A 245 5.48 -7.60 -13.37
CA ASN A 245 4.59 -8.02 -14.45
C ASN A 245 3.64 -6.90 -14.90
N VAL A 246 3.03 -6.18 -13.95
CA VAL A 246 2.18 -5.01 -14.27
C VAL A 246 2.96 -3.95 -15.03
N MET A 247 4.20 -3.65 -14.61
CA MET A 247 5.04 -2.67 -15.31
C MET A 247 5.49 -3.18 -16.68
N TYR A 248 5.86 -4.46 -16.79
CA TYR A 248 6.24 -5.09 -18.07
C TYR A 248 5.09 -5.02 -19.06
N ASP A 249 3.88 -5.39 -18.61
CA ASP A 249 2.69 -5.36 -19.45
C ASP A 249 2.26 -3.93 -19.81
N GLY A 250 2.35 -3.01 -18.88
CA GLY A 250 1.95 -1.62 -19.10
C GLY A 250 2.90 -0.85 -20.02
N PHE A 251 4.21 -1.08 -19.91
CA PHE A 251 5.20 -0.39 -20.75
C PHE A 251 5.61 -1.18 -21.99
N LYS A 252 5.36 -2.50 -22.05
CA LYS A 252 5.86 -3.41 -23.09
C LYS A 252 7.38 -3.27 -23.31
N ASN A 253 8.11 -3.03 -22.22
CA ASN A 253 9.55 -2.79 -22.25
C ASN A 253 10.28 -3.91 -21.48
N PRO A 254 11.22 -4.65 -22.12
CA PRO A 254 11.99 -5.72 -21.49
C PRO A 254 12.73 -5.33 -20.20
N LYS A 255 13.02 -4.03 -20.01
CA LYS A 255 13.61 -3.50 -18.78
C LYS A 255 12.88 -3.93 -17.51
N TYR A 256 11.58 -4.19 -17.60
CA TYR A 256 10.73 -4.57 -16.46
C TYR A 256 10.45 -6.06 -16.40
N ALA A 257 11.04 -6.87 -17.31
CA ALA A 257 10.90 -8.31 -17.26
C ALA A 257 11.49 -8.85 -15.95
N PRO A 258 10.74 -9.68 -15.20
CA PRO A 258 11.25 -10.22 -13.94
C PRO A 258 12.38 -11.23 -14.19
N CYS A 259 13.40 -11.19 -13.33
CA CYS A 259 14.49 -12.16 -13.32
C CYS A 259 13.95 -13.59 -13.17
N PRO A 260 14.47 -14.57 -13.95
CA PRO A 260 14.05 -15.98 -13.83
C PRO A 260 14.20 -16.55 -12.42
N LEU A 261 15.22 -16.11 -11.66
CA LEU A 261 15.40 -16.51 -10.27
C LEU A 261 14.20 -16.09 -9.39
N LEU A 262 13.72 -14.84 -9.54
CA LEU A 262 12.55 -14.36 -8.82
C LEU A 262 11.30 -15.20 -9.13
N VAL A 263 11.09 -15.48 -10.42
CA VAL A 263 9.95 -16.31 -10.86
C VAL A 263 10.02 -17.71 -10.24
N ASN A 264 11.19 -18.35 -10.28
CA ASN A 264 11.40 -19.67 -9.71
C ASN A 264 11.21 -19.70 -8.19
N MET A 265 11.71 -18.70 -7.48
CA MET A 265 11.54 -18.59 -6.02
C MET A 265 10.04 -18.48 -5.65
N VAL A 266 9.31 -17.64 -6.37
CA VAL A 266 7.85 -17.51 -6.15
C VAL A 266 7.11 -18.82 -6.44
N MET A 267 7.45 -19.53 -7.53
CA MET A 267 6.88 -20.85 -7.83
C MET A 267 7.20 -21.89 -6.76
N ALA A 268 8.34 -21.75 -6.08
CA ALA A 268 8.77 -22.64 -5.00
C ALA A 268 8.24 -22.24 -3.61
N ASP A 269 7.30 -21.28 -3.55
CA ASP A 269 6.73 -20.71 -2.30
C ASP A 269 7.79 -20.08 -1.36
N LYS A 270 8.92 -19.65 -1.92
CA LYS A 270 9.97 -18.91 -1.22
C LYS A 270 9.66 -17.40 -1.32
N LEU A 271 8.73 -16.94 -0.48
CA LEU A 271 8.13 -15.60 -0.61
C LEU A 271 8.74 -14.55 0.32
N GLY A 272 9.81 -14.89 1.04
CA GLY A 272 10.45 -14.02 2.02
C GLY A 272 9.90 -14.20 3.43
N VAL A 273 9.82 -13.11 4.19
CA VAL A 273 9.43 -13.12 5.63
C VAL A 273 8.10 -13.83 5.88
N LYS A 274 7.15 -13.72 4.97
CA LYS A 274 5.79 -14.27 5.17
C LYS A 274 5.71 -15.80 5.02
N SER A 275 6.61 -16.40 4.25
CA SER A 275 6.72 -17.86 4.09
C SER A 275 7.83 -18.46 4.98
N GLY A 276 8.61 -17.62 5.67
CA GLY A 276 9.73 -18.04 6.51
C GLY A 276 11.05 -18.19 5.76
N GLU A 277 11.07 -18.08 4.44
CA GLU A 277 12.27 -18.17 3.61
C GLU A 277 12.14 -17.36 2.32
N GLY A 278 13.22 -16.71 1.95
CA GLY A 278 13.41 -15.98 0.69
C GLY A 278 14.88 -16.00 0.30
N PHE A 279 15.51 -14.84 0.13
CA PHE A 279 16.98 -14.71 0.03
C PHE A 279 17.64 -14.98 1.37
N TYR A 280 16.92 -14.70 2.45
CA TYR A 280 17.32 -15.01 3.82
C TYR A 280 16.40 -16.07 4.43
N ASP A 281 16.90 -16.72 5.49
CA ASP A 281 16.14 -17.63 6.32
C ASP A 281 15.51 -16.88 7.50
N TYR A 282 14.19 -16.97 7.62
CA TYR A 282 13.39 -16.31 8.68
C TYR A 282 12.71 -17.33 9.61
N SER A 283 13.14 -18.57 9.58
CA SER A 283 12.54 -19.66 10.40
C SER A 283 12.66 -19.40 11.91
N GLU A 284 13.77 -18.80 12.35
CA GLU A 284 14.03 -18.52 13.76
C GLU A 284 13.82 -17.04 14.13
N SER A 285 13.99 -16.12 13.18
CA SER A 285 13.95 -14.67 13.43
C SER A 285 13.41 -13.93 12.21
N LYS A 286 12.61 -12.87 12.44
CA LYS A 286 12.19 -11.97 11.36
C LYS A 286 13.27 -11.00 10.89
N LYS A 287 14.51 -11.19 11.33
CA LYS A 287 15.67 -10.42 10.90
C LYS A 287 16.44 -11.20 9.83
N ALA A 288 16.96 -10.50 8.83
CA ALA A 288 17.80 -11.08 7.78
C ALA A 288 19.24 -11.31 8.30
N GLU A 289 19.41 -12.27 9.19
CA GLU A 289 20.69 -12.61 9.83
C GLU A 289 21.38 -13.79 9.14
N LEU A 290 20.59 -14.73 8.60
CA LEU A 290 21.08 -15.93 7.93
C LEU A 290 20.67 -15.93 6.46
N VAL A 291 21.62 -16.09 5.57
CA VAL A 291 21.37 -16.31 4.14
C VAL A 291 20.69 -17.67 3.97
N ALA A 292 19.67 -17.76 3.12
CA ALA A 292 18.98 -19.00 2.84
C ALA A 292 19.93 -20.06 2.29
N LYS A 293 19.76 -21.32 2.70
CA LYS A 293 20.70 -22.42 2.44
C LYS A 293 21.06 -22.59 0.96
N GLN A 294 20.12 -22.31 0.06
CA GLN A 294 20.34 -22.42 -1.39
C GLN A 294 21.32 -21.38 -1.97
N PHE A 295 21.67 -20.36 -1.18
CA PHE A 295 22.58 -19.28 -1.59
C PHE A 295 23.86 -19.21 -0.72
N GLN A 296 24.09 -20.23 0.13
CA GLN A 296 25.31 -20.38 0.94
C GLN A 296 26.46 -21.10 0.14
#